data_8ce5be88d696288e855ddd97568c015b
#
_entry.id   8ce5be88d696288e855ddd97568c015b
#
_cell.length_a   1.000
_cell.length_b   1.000
_cell.length_c   1.000
_cell.angle_alpha   90.00
_cell.angle_beta   90.00
_cell.angle_gamma   90.00
#
_symmetry.space_group_name_H-M   'P 1'
#
loop_
_entity.id
_entity.type
_entity.pdbx_description
1 polymer ?
#
loop_
_entity_poly.entity_id
_entity_poly.type
_entity_poly.pdbx_seq_one_letter_code
_entity_poly.pdbx_strand_id
1 'polypeptide(L)'
;MIADLTMLRRLLLTALVASLVWIAAPADAAELRLSSVTLDPCSLEDPGNQPDFRRPMGASCYVLSGEVENPGSRTIVDTDVYARILDASGEPVLPNRTRVGSIGDVEPGGQHFALRISVPAGTPGPFEIRNPRARGFNAPVRTRASIDDEDIDLDDLLPLEQAIQ
;
A
#
# COMPACT_ATOMS: atom_id res chain seq x y z
N MET A 1 -14.73 -52.95 26.62
CA MET A 1 -15.57 -51.74 26.69
C MET A 1 -14.80 -50.44 27.01
N ILE A 2 -13.74 -50.42 27.84
CA ILE A 2 -13.00 -49.19 28.17
C ILE A 2 -12.04 -48.76 27.03
N ALA A 3 -11.50 -49.73 26.26
CA ALA A 3 -10.58 -49.44 25.12
C ALA A 3 -11.27 -48.74 23.95
N ASP A 4 -12.55 -49.00 23.71
CA ASP A 4 -13.32 -48.36 22.63
C ASP A 4 -13.58 -46.86 22.88
N LEU A 5 -13.81 -46.51 24.15
CA LEU A 5 -14.11 -45.13 24.54
C LEU A 5 -12.89 -44.20 24.35
N THR A 6 -11.70 -44.74 24.61
CA THR A 6 -10.44 -43.98 24.40
C THR A 6 -10.09 -43.79 22.96
N MET A 7 -10.38 -44.79 22.10
CA MET A 7 -10.20 -44.66 20.64
C MET A 7 -11.17 -43.65 20.03
N LEU A 8 -12.45 -43.71 20.44
CA LEU A 8 -13.47 -42.77 19.95
C LEU A 8 -13.15 -41.31 20.36
N ARG A 9 -12.67 -41.10 21.58
CA ARG A 9 -12.25 -39.79 22.07
C ARG A 9 -11.03 -39.23 21.32
N ARG A 10 -10.07 -40.08 20.95
CA ARG A 10 -8.90 -39.69 20.12
C ARG A 10 -9.32 -39.31 18.69
N LEU A 11 -10.21 -40.07 18.06
CA LEU A 11 -10.74 -39.78 16.73
C LEU A 11 -11.54 -38.47 16.73
N LEU A 12 -12.35 -38.19 17.74
CA LEU A 12 -13.09 -36.94 17.84
C LEU A 12 -12.16 -35.73 18.05
N LEU A 13 -11.10 -35.87 18.86
CA LEU A 13 -10.10 -34.79 19.04
C LEU A 13 -9.30 -34.52 17.75
N THR A 14 -8.90 -35.54 17.01
CA THR A 14 -8.20 -35.35 15.74
C THR A 14 -9.09 -34.72 14.68
N ALA A 15 -10.36 -35.10 14.60
CA ALA A 15 -11.33 -34.49 13.70
C ALA A 15 -11.60 -33.01 14.04
N LEU A 16 -11.67 -32.67 15.33
CA LEU A 16 -11.85 -31.29 15.79
C LEU A 16 -10.65 -30.41 15.46
N VAL A 17 -9.43 -30.90 15.66
CA VAL A 17 -8.19 -30.18 15.31
C VAL A 17 -8.07 -29.99 13.79
N ALA A 18 -8.40 -31.02 13.01
CA ALA A 18 -8.38 -30.94 11.56
C ALA A 18 -9.39 -29.92 11.00
N SER A 19 -10.57 -29.79 11.62
CA SER A 19 -11.58 -28.81 11.19
C SER A 19 -11.19 -27.36 11.51
N LEU A 20 -10.43 -27.12 12.57
CA LEU A 20 -9.96 -25.78 12.94
C LEU A 20 -8.87 -25.24 11.99
N VAL A 21 -8.07 -26.10 11.39
CA VAL A 21 -7.00 -25.70 10.46
C VAL A 21 -7.56 -25.19 9.11
N TRP A 22 -8.78 -25.56 8.75
CA TRP A 22 -9.41 -25.17 7.47
C TRP A 22 -10.06 -23.79 7.49
N ILE A 23 -10.14 -23.12 8.63
CA ILE A 23 -10.87 -21.84 8.77
C ILE A 23 -9.96 -20.62 8.54
N ALA A 24 -8.65 -20.79 8.60
CA ALA A 24 -7.70 -19.71 8.31
C ALA A 24 -7.43 -19.63 6.80
N ALA A 25 -8.34 -19.02 6.05
CA ALA A 25 -8.00 -18.57 4.71
C ALA A 25 -6.92 -17.49 4.83
N PRO A 26 -5.73 -17.67 4.23
CA PRO A 26 -4.74 -16.61 4.22
C PRO A 26 -5.35 -15.39 3.52
N ALA A 27 -5.12 -14.20 4.06
CA ALA A 27 -5.41 -12.95 3.36
C ALA A 27 -4.42 -12.88 2.18
N ASP A 28 -4.80 -13.44 1.04
CA ASP A 28 -3.97 -13.42 -0.17
C ASP A 28 -3.86 -11.98 -0.69
N ALA A 29 -2.63 -11.48 -0.70
CA ALA A 29 -2.30 -10.28 -1.43
C ALA A 29 -2.44 -10.54 -2.93
N ALA A 30 -3.34 -9.81 -3.58
CA ALA A 30 -3.50 -9.87 -5.02
C ALA A 30 -2.37 -9.10 -5.70
N GLU A 31 -1.71 -9.72 -6.66
CA GLU A 31 -0.73 -9.06 -7.53
C GLU A 31 -1.43 -8.60 -8.81
N LEU A 32 -1.31 -7.30 -9.11
CA LEU A 32 -1.90 -6.64 -10.26
C LEU A 32 -0.83 -6.37 -11.32
N ARG A 33 -1.24 -6.37 -12.59
CA ARG A 33 -0.36 -6.06 -13.72
C ARG A 33 -0.19 -4.57 -13.86
N LEU A 34 1.06 -4.14 -14.07
CA LEU A 34 1.39 -2.78 -14.47
C LEU A 34 1.89 -2.78 -15.91
N SER A 35 1.48 -1.76 -16.68
CA SER A 35 1.94 -1.52 -18.04
C SER A 35 2.21 -0.02 -18.27
N SER A 36 2.98 0.28 -19.30
CA SER A 36 3.29 1.66 -19.72
C SER A 36 3.83 2.54 -18.59
N VAL A 37 4.64 1.96 -17.68
CA VAL A 37 5.14 2.69 -16.51
C VAL A 37 6.24 3.65 -16.93
N THR A 38 6.04 4.95 -16.67
CA THR A 38 6.99 6.03 -16.94
C THR A 38 7.29 6.84 -15.69
N LEU A 39 8.42 7.55 -15.71
CA LEU A 39 8.82 8.48 -14.67
C LEU A 39 9.18 9.82 -15.31
N ASP A 40 8.34 10.80 -15.15
CA ASP A 40 8.45 12.10 -15.78
C ASP A 40 8.61 13.21 -14.72
N PRO A 41 9.33 14.30 -15.03
CA PRO A 41 9.38 15.46 -14.16
C PRO A 41 7.98 16.03 -13.94
N CYS A 42 7.67 16.47 -12.71
CA CYS A 42 6.42 17.18 -12.46
C CYS A 42 6.34 18.45 -13.31
N SER A 43 5.13 18.84 -13.71
CA SER A 43 4.91 20.14 -14.37
C SER A 43 5.34 21.29 -13.45
N LEU A 44 5.71 22.42 -14.01
CA LEU A 44 6.12 23.60 -13.23
C LEU A 44 5.02 24.12 -12.30
N GLU A 45 3.76 23.88 -12.66
CA GLU A 45 2.59 24.27 -11.89
C GLU A 45 2.22 23.25 -10.81
N ASP A 46 2.85 22.07 -10.80
CA ASP A 46 2.57 21.02 -9.84
C ASP A 46 2.95 21.49 -8.43
N PRO A 47 2.03 21.42 -7.46
CA PRO A 47 2.33 21.72 -6.05
C PRO A 47 3.56 20.96 -5.53
N GLY A 48 3.86 19.83 -6.18
CA GLY A 48 5.05 19.02 -5.96
C GLY A 48 6.36 19.72 -6.26
N ASN A 49 6.41 20.72 -7.09
CA ASN A 49 7.59 21.50 -7.40
C ASN A 49 7.82 22.69 -6.45
N GLN A 50 6.83 22.98 -5.58
CA GLN A 50 6.99 24.07 -4.63
C GLN A 50 7.73 23.59 -3.38
N PRO A 51 8.72 24.35 -2.88
CA PRO A 51 9.37 24.05 -1.61
C PRO A 51 8.36 24.18 -0.49
N ASP A 52 8.17 23.10 0.26
CA ASP A 52 7.41 23.12 1.51
C ASP A 52 8.25 22.52 2.65
N PHE A 53 7.77 22.69 3.90
CA PHE A 53 8.46 22.18 5.10
C PHE A 53 8.60 20.64 5.13
N ARG A 54 7.87 19.92 4.29
CA ARG A 54 7.89 18.44 4.22
C ARG A 54 8.88 17.93 3.18
N ARG A 55 9.44 18.83 2.36
CA ARG A 55 10.45 18.48 1.38
C ARG A 55 11.76 19.14 1.73
N PRO A 56 12.85 18.37 1.81
CA PRO A 56 14.16 18.96 1.92
C PRO A 56 14.38 19.92 0.74
N MET A 57 14.86 21.11 1.01
CA MET A 57 15.35 21.98 -0.04
C MET A 57 16.36 21.20 -0.90
N GLY A 58 16.09 21.13 -2.20
CA GLY A 58 16.94 20.40 -3.12
C GLY A 58 16.41 19.04 -3.59
N ALA A 59 15.15 18.71 -3.36
CA ALA A 59 14.51 17.57 -4.00
C ALA A 59 13.80 17.99 -5.29
N SER A 60 13.91 17.15 -6.32
CA SER A 60 13.17 17.30 -7.58
C SER A 60 11.91 16.46 -7.54
N CYS A 61 10.80 17.02 -8.03
CA CYS A 61 9.53 16.32 -8.13
C CYS A 61 9.46 15.51 -9.44
N TYR A 62 9.06 14.23 -9.30
CA TYR A 62 8.76 13.35 -10.42
C TYR A 62 7.40 12.67 -10.21
N VAL A 63 6.77 12.28 -11.32
CA VAL A 63 5.54 11.50 -11.33
C VAL A 63 5.82 10.13 -11.94
N LEU A 64 5.64 9.09 -11.15
CA LEU A 64 5.57 7.71 -11.65
C LEU A 64 4.13 7.46 -12.08
N SER A 65 3.90 7.26 -13.36
CA SER A 65 2.59 7.00 -13.93
C SER A 65 2.57 5.72 -14.76
N GLY A 66 1.36 5.21 -15.03
CA GLY A 66 1.18 4.01 -15.83
C GLY A 66 -0.26 3.52 -15.77
N GLU A 67 -0.45 2.30 -16.24
CA GLU A 67 -1.72 1.59 -16.18
C GLU A 67 -1.61 0.42 -15.22
N VAL A 68 -2.66 0.22 -14.42
CA VAL A 68 -2.84 -0.94 -13.56
C VAL A 68 -4.04 -1.73 -14.05
N GLU A 69 -3.88 -3.04 -14.20
CA GLU A 69 -4.94 -3.96 -14.62
C GLU A 69 -5.31 -4.92 -13.50
N ASN A 70 -6.57 -4.90 -13.13
CA ASN A 70 -7.19 -5.89 -12.26
C ASN A 70 -7.95 -6.90 -13.12
N PRO A 71 -7.39 -8.09 -13.38
CA PRO A 71 -8.06 -9.11 -14.19
C PRO A 71 -9.19 -9.84 -13.45
N GLY A 72 -9.36 -9.57 -12.16
CA GLY A 72 -10.38 -10.17 -11.32
C GLY A 72 -11.76 -9.57 -11.54
N SER A 73 -12.75 -10.09 -10.82
CA SER A 73 -14.13 -9.60 -10.82
C SER A 73 -14.48 -8.80 -9.56
N ARG A 74 -13.52 -8.61 -8.65
CA ARG A 74 -13.69 -7.87 -7.41
C ARG A 74 -12.67 -6.74 -7.33
N THR A 75 -13.05 -5.66 -6.69
CA THR A 75 -12.15 -4.57 -6.33
C THR A 75 -11.02 -5.09 -5.46
N ILE A 76 -9.79 -4.73 -5.81
CA ILE A 76 -8.61 -4.94 -4.99
C ILE A 76 -8.38 -3.66 -4.19
N VAL A 77 -8.39 -3.79 -2.86
CA VAL A 77 -8.34 -2.65 -1.94
C VAL A 77 -6.92 -2.41 -1.41
N ASP A 78 -6.66 -1.19 -0.95
CA ASP A 78 -5.39 -0.78 -0.34
C ASP A 78 -4.17 -1.13 -1.20
N THR A 79 -4.25 -0.86 -2.52
CA THR A 79 -3.21 -1.22 -3.48
C THR A 79 -2.01 -0.30 -3.40
N ASP A 80 -0.84 -0.90 -3.23
CA ASP A 80 0.46 -0.23 -3.23
C ASP A 80 1.26 -0.57 -4.50
N VAL A 81 1.97 0.43 -5.02
CA VAL A 81 2.92 0.27 -6.13
C VAL A 81 4.34 0.11 -5.59
N TYR A 82 5.05 -0.84 -6.17
CA TYR A 82 6.44 -1.16 -5.86
C TYR A 82 7.27 -1.09 -7.14
N ALA A 83 8.44 -0.46 -7.06
CA ALA A 83 9.44 -0.43 -8.11
C ALA A 83 10.82 -0.13 -7.53
N ARG A 84 11.88 -0.50 -8.25
CA ARG A 84 13.22 0.03 -8.03
C ARG A 84 13.48 1.08 -9.09
N ILE A 85 13.71 2.31 -8.66
CA ILE A 85 14.08 3.42 -9.54
C ILE A 85 15.57 3.61 -9.36
N LEU A 86 16.33 3.45 -10.43
CA LEU A 86 17.78 3.60 -10.45
C LEU A 86 18.15 4.89 -11.16
N ASP A 87 19.20 5.53 -10.72
CA ASP A 87 19.81 6.66 -11.39
C ASP A 87 20.78 6.21 -12.52
N ALA A 88 21.42 7.15 -13.20
CA ALA A 88 22.37 6.86 -14.27
C ALA A 88 23.60 6.05 -13.81
N SER A 89 23.92 6.03 -12.51
CA SER A 89 25.01 5.22 -11.95
C SER A 89 24.57 3.81 -11.55
N GLY A 90 23.26 3.54 -11.62
CA GLY A 90 22.64 2.28 -11.20
C GLY A 90 22.32 2.23 -9.70
N GLU A 91 22.44 3.35 -8.99
CA GLU A 91 22.13 3.41 -7.56
C GLU A 91 20.61 3.68 -7.34
N PRO A 92 20.01 3.11 -6.29
CA PRO A 92 18.61 3.33 -5.99
C PRO A 92 18.32 4.77 -5.58
N VAL A 93 17.43 5.44 -6.31
CA VAL A 93 16.93 6.79 -5.99
C VAL A 93 16.15 6.81 -4.67
N LEU A 94 15.45 5.71 -4.37
CA LEU A 94 14.74 5.52 -3.12
C LEU A 94 15.48 4.46 -2.28
N PRO A 95 16.49 4.85 -1.49
CA PRO A 95 17.28 3.90 -0.71
C PRO A 95 16.40 3.22 0.34
N ASN A 96 16.66 1.93 0.55
CA ASN A 96 16.02 1.08 1.56
C ASN A 96 14.50 0.86 1.41
N ARG A 97 13.90 1.27 0.29
CA ARG A 97 12.48 0.99 0.04
C ARG A 97 12.21 0.74 -1.44
N THR A 98 11.35 -0.24 -1.69
CA THR A 98 10.80 -0.51 -3.02
C THR A 98 9.35 -0.07 -3.14
N ARG A 99 8.65 0.20 -2.03
CA ARG A 99 7.30 0.76 -2.05
C ARG A 99 7.37 2.22 -2.46
N VAL A 100 6.75 2.54 -3.59
CA VAL A 100 6.69 3.89 -4.15
C VAL A 100 5.55 4.69 -3.52
N GLY A 101 4.36 4.10 -3.50
CA GLY A 101 3.18 4.75 -2.93
C GLY A 101 1.93 3.88 -3.03
N SER A 102 0.82 4.42 -2.55
CA SER A 102 -0.50 3.80 -2.63
C SER A 102 -1.33 4.45 -3.74
N ILE A 103 -2.01 3.63 -4.51
CA ILE A 103 -2.96 4.07 -5.56
C ILE A 103 -4.41 3.83 -5.14
N GLY A 104 -4.62 3.35 -3.91
CA GLY A 104 -5.96 3.10 -3.38
C GLY A 104 -6.58 1.82 -3.90
N ASP A 105 -7.87 1.86 -4.15
CA ASP A 105 -8.65 0.73 -4.60
C ASP A 105 -8.63 0.63 -6.12
N VAL A 106 -8.49 -0.58 -6.65
CA VAL A 106 -8.43 -0.87 -8.08
C VAL A 106 -9.62 -1.73 -8.48
N GLU A 107 -10.56 -1.11 -9.20
CA GLU A 107 -11.74 -1.78 -9.74
C GLU A 107 -11.35 -2.83 -10.80
N PRO A 108 -12.23 -3.80 -11.10
CA PRO A 108 -12.02 -4.69 -12.24
C PRO A 108 -11.79 -3.94 -13.55
N GLY A 109 -10.78 -4.38 -14.30
CA GLY A 109 -10.38 -3.74 -15.57
C GLY A 109 -9.13 -2.90 -15.45
N GLY A 110 -8.92 -1.99 -16.41
CA GLY A 110 -7.74 -1.12 -16.49
C GLY A 110 -8.02 0.27 -15.91
N GLN A 111 -7.04 0.80 -15.15
CA GLN A 111 -7.07 2.15 -14.59
C GLN A 111 -5.71 2.82 -14.75
N HIS A 112 -5.70 4.14 -14.90
CA HIS A 112 -4.47 4.94 -14.85
C HIS A 112 -4.12 5.28 -13.40
N PHE A 113 -2.83 5.29 -13.10
CA PHE A 113 -2.33 5.76 -11.82
C PHE A 113 -1.22 6.81 -12.01
N ALA A 114 -1.05 7.67 -11.00
CA ALA A 114 0.04 8.65 -10.93
C ALA A 114 0.46 8.84 -9.47
N LEU A 115 1.76 8.68 -9.20
CA LEU A 115 2.35 8.82 -7.86
C LEU A 115 3.47 9.84 -7.90
N ARG A 116 3.38 10.88 -7.06
CA ARG A 116 4.48 11.82 -6.89
C ARG A 116 5.58 11.21 -6.03
N ILE A 117 6.81 11.39 -6.48
CA ILE A 117 8.00 11.02 -5.73
C ILE A 117 8.97 12.18 -5.66
N SER A 118 9.71 12.26 -4.57
CA SER A 118 10.78 13.22 -4.39
C SER A 118 12.11 12.54 -4.64
N VAL A 119 12.86 13.03 -5.62
CA VAL A 119 14.19 12.58 -5.97
C VAL A 119 15.20 13.55 -5.36
N PRO A 120 16.25 13.09 -4.64
CA PRO A 120 17.28 13.98 -4.11
C PRO A 120 17.88 14.86 -5.21
N ALA A 121 18.12 16.14 -4.89
CA ALA A 121 18.74 17.05 -5.84
C ALA A 121 20.13 16.55 -6.23
N GLY A 122 20.47 16.75 -7.52
CA GLY A 122 21.75 16.31 -8.06
C GLY A 122 21.82 14.82 -8.42
N THR A 123 20.73 14.05 -8.23
CA THR A 123 20.66 12.66 -8.69
C THR A 123 20.72 12.65 -10.23
N PRO A 124 21.72 11.98 -10.84
CA PRO A 124 21.90 12.03 -12.27
C PRO A 124 20.87 11.16 -13.01
N GLY A 125 20.16 11.73 -14.00
CA GLY A 125 19.36 10.97 -14.97
C GLY A 125 20.22 10.46 -16.14
N PRO A 126 19.67 9.58 -16.99
CA PRO A 126 18.28 9.13 -16.99
C PRO A 126 17.97 8.11 -15.88
N PHE A 127 16.71 8.07 -15.48
CA PHE A 127 16.24 7.09 -14.49
C PHE A 127 15.75 5.82 -15.17
N GLU A 128 16.03 4.69 -14.54
CA GLU A 128 15.55 3.37 -14.97
C GLU A 128 14.57 2.79 -13.93
N ILE A 129 13.39 2.38 -14.41
CA ILE A 129 12.39 1.72 -13.57
C ILE A 129 12.56 0.21 -13.71
N ARG A 130 12.83 -0.50 -12.61
CA ARG A 130 12.97 -1.96 -12.59
C ARG A 130 11.91 -2.62 -11.73
N ASN A 131 11.39 -3.74 -12.24
CA ASN A 131 10.43 -4.60 -11.55
C ASN A 131 9.21 -3.86 -10.99
N PRO A 132 8.52 -3.01 -11.80
CA PRO A 132 7.29 -2.37 -11.36
C PRO A 132 6.22 -3.43 -11.13
N ARG A 133 5.50 -3.34 -10.01
CA ARG A 133 4.42 -4.23 -9.64
C ARG A 133 3.46 -3.52 -8.70
N ALA A 134 2.20 -3.94 -8.70
CA ALA A 134 1.22 -3.47 -7.74
C ALA A 134 0.67 -4.65 -6.92
N ARG A 135 0.37 -4.40 -5.65
CA ARG A 135 -0.20 -5.39 -4.73
C ARG A 135 -1.23 -4.74 -3.85
N GLY A 136 -2.36 -5.39 -3.72
CA GLY A 136 -3.44 -5.00 -2.84
C GLY A 136 -4.07 -6.22 -2.19
N PHE A 137 -5.25 -6.06 -1.62
CA PHE A 137 -5.92 -7.11 -0.85
C PHE A 137 -7.34 -7.35 -1.39
N ASN A 138 -7.81 -8.58 -1.29
CA ASN A 138 -9.18 -8.95 -1.63
C ASN A 138 -10.22 -8.48 -0.60
N ALA A 139 -9.77 -7.99 0.55
CA ALA A 139 -10.60 -7.43 1.62
C ALA A 139 -9.81 -6.35 2.35
N PRO A 140 -10.47 -5.33 2.93
CA PRO A 140 -9.80 -4.28 3.69
C PRO A 140 -8.98 -4.85 4.84
N VAL A 141 -7.71 -4.47 4.91
CA VAL A 141 -6.79 -4.84 6.00
C VAL A 141 -6.49 -3.68 6.93
N ARG A 142 -6.84 -2.45 6.50
CA ARG A 142 -6.72 -1.24 7.31
C ARG A 142 -8.10 -0.84 7.79
N THR A 143 -8.22 -0.51 9.06
CA THR A 143 -9.42 0.17 9.57
C THR A 143 -9.50 1.52 8.88
N ARG A 144 -10.54 1.74 8.09
CA ARG A 144 -10.87 3.08 7.58
C ARG A 144 -11.65 3.77 8.68
N ALA A 145 -11.29 5.01 9.01
CA ALA A 145 -12.13 5.84 9.84
C ALA A 145 -13.51 5.90 9.18
N SER A 146 -14.55 5.51 9.92
CA SER A 146 -15.92 5.71 9.46
C SER A 146 -16.24 7.20 9.55
N ILE A 147 -17.16 7.66 8.71
CA ILE A 147 -17.65 9.06 8.77
C ILE A 147 -18.22 9.37 10.16
N ASP A 148 -18.65 8.33 10.88
CA ASP A 148 -19.18 8.42 12.25
C ASP A 148 -18.09 8.67 13.32
N ASP A 149 -16.79 8.51 12.97
CA ASP A 149 -15.67 8.85 13.85
C ASP A 149 -15.32 10.36 13.82
N GLU A 150 -15.98 11.17 12.96
CA GLU A 150 -15.82 12.63 12.94
C GLU A 150 -16.61 13.35 14.04
N ASP A 151 -17.49 12.67 14.75
CA ASP A 151 -18.18 13.20 15.96
C ASP A 151 -17.34 13.05 17.24
N ILE A 152 -16.02 13.18 17.15
CA ILE A 152 -15.22 13.53 18.32
C ILE A 152 -15.54 15.01 18.59
N ASP A 153 -16.49 15.20 19.51
CA ASP A 153 -16.92 16.52 19.93
C ASP A 153 -15.70 17.32 20.36
N LEU A 154 -15.32 18.32 19.58
CA LEU A 154 -14.19 19.19 19.88
C LEU A 154 -14.35 19.87 21.25
N ASP A 155 -15.56 19.92 21.79
CA ASP A 155 -15.85 20.45 23.12
C ASP A 155 -15.32 19.55 24.23
N ASP A 156 -15.10 18.24 24.00
CA ASP A 156 -14.46 17.34 24.95
C ASP A 156 -12.93 17.53 25.05
N LEU A 157 -12.30 18.24 24.11
CA LEU A 157 -10.87 18.53 24.12
C LEU A 157 -10.53 19.87 24.79
N LEU A 158 -11.52 20.74 25.04
CA LEU A 158 -11.34 22.05 25.65
C LEU A 158 -10.83 22.01 27.11
N PRO A 159 -11.11 21.00 27.95
CA PRO A 159 -10.58 20.97 29.32
C PRO A 159 -9.07 20.82 29.41
N LEU A 160 -8.40 20.32 28.37
CA LEU A 160 -6.95 20.06 28.40
C LEU A 160 -6.12 21.34 28.16
N GLU A 161 -6.63 22.29 27.40
CA GLU A 161 -5.94 23.58 27.18
C GLU A 161 -5.99 24.50 28.40
N GLN A 162 -7.02 24.38 29.24
CA GLN A 162 -7.14 25.18 30.46
C GLN A 162 -6.26 24.68 31.60
N ALA A 163 -5.72 23.48 31.53
CA ALA A 163 -4.85 22.90 32.56
C ALA A 163 -3.37 23.28 32.41
N ILE A 164 -3.00 24.06 31.37
CA ILE A 164 -1.61 24.40 31.03
C ILE A 164 -1.32 25.91 31.28
N GLN A 165 -2.25 26.69 31.89
CA GLN A 165 -2.03 28.08 32.25
C GLN A 165 -1.56 28.25 33.71
#